data_880668ffd0c7108ee423bea9a5c23237
#
_entry.id   880668ffd0c7108ee423bea9a5c23237
#
_cell.length_a   1.000
_cell.length_b   1.000
_cell.length_c   1.000
_cell.angle_alpha   90.00
_cell.angle_beta   90.00
_cell.angle_gamma   90.00
#
_symmetry.space_group_name_H-M   'P 1'
#
loop_
_entity.id
_entity.type
_entity.pdbx_description
1 polymer ?
#
loop_
_entity_poly.entity_id
_entity_poly.type
_entity_poly.pdbx_seq_one_letter_code
_entity_poly.pdbx_strand_id
1 'polypeptide(L)'
;AAYMKYDAVAAGHCDFEAGHGVYDRAAETFRKEGIPFLAGNVVRTDNGKRYLQTGTIVKKNGVKVAILGYTNADNAALMDKSAYSGLEFKSLIPLVQEDVDAFRKKHKPQVVVVVAHTAIGKGEDNNAEKQGLDLLNSLKGVDFLVTAHDHSSKVIKRDSIVLVGCGKSGQYVGLGEIKLLVKGGKVVSRELDAKSVGIKYDNIDTAMEEAFENEFNAVKAFSNSKLGTVKKDMVSREF
;
A
#
# COMPACT_ATOMS: atom_id res chain seq x y z
N ALA A 1 8.46 -4.78 8.94
CA ALA A 1 7.30 -3.95 9.36
C ALA A 1 7.12 -3.97 10.89
N ALA A 2 7.07 -5.15 11.54
CA ALA A 2 6.90 -5.24 13.00
C ALA A 2 7.99 -4.48 13.77
N TYR A 3 9.26 -4.71 13.44
CA TYR A 3 10.40 -3.99 14.03
C TYR A 3 10.26 -2.46 13.92
N MET A 4 9.78 -1.97 12.78
CA MET A 4 9.57 -0.54 12.52
C MET A 4 8.25 0.01 13.10
N LYS A 5 7.44 -0.82 13.77
CA LYS A 5 6.17 -0.46 14.43
C LYS A 5 5.19 0.29 13.50
N TYR A 6 4.96 -0.26 12.31
CA TYR A 6 3.96 0.30 11.40
C TYR A 6 2.55 0.30 12.00
N ASP A 7 1.79 1.37 11.79
CA ASP A 7 0.39 1.45 12.21
C ASP A 7 -0.56 0.62 11.32
N ALA A 8 -0.18 0.39 10.07
CA ALA A 8 -0.87 -0.47 9.11
C ALA A 8 0.04 -0.79 7.91
N VAL A 9 -0.23 -1.87 7.22
CA VAL A 9 0.44 -2.27 5.97
C VAL A 9 -0.64 -2.59 4.93
N ALA A 10 -0.54 -2.01 3.73
CA ALA A 10 -1.38 -2.39 2.59
C ALA A 10 -0.64 -3.41 1.71
N ALA A 11 -1.34 -4.46 1.27
CA ALA A 11 -0.77 -5.48 0.41
C ALA A 11 -0.55 -4.96 -1.02
N GLY A 12 0.62 -5.25 -1.59
CA GLY A 12 0.92 -5.09 -3.01
C GLY A 12 0.64 -6.37 -3.80
N HIS A 13 0.80 -6.32 -5.14
CA HIS A 13 0.62 -7.52 -5.97
C HIS A 13 1.66 -8.61 -5.66
N CYS A 14 2.92 -8.25 -5.45
CA CYS A 14 3.98 -9.20 -5.12
C CYS A 14 3.74 -9.96 -3.81
N ASP A 15 2.95 -9.42 -2.89
CA ASP A 15 2.58 -10.15 -1.67
C ASP A 15 1.73 -11.39 -1.98
N PHE A 16 0.98 -11.38 -3.09
CA PHE A 16 0.14 -12.51 -3.53
C PHE A 16 0.87 -13.48 -4.46
N GLU A 17 1.90 -13.06 -5.19
CA GLU A 17 2.64 -13.89 -6.16
C GLU A 17 3.21 -15.16 -5.56
N ALA A 18 3.63 -15.12 -4.31
CA ALA A 18 4.19 -16.27 -3.61
C ALA A 18 3.12 -17.30 -3.14
N GLY A 19 1.84 -17.02 -3.40
CA GLY A 19 0.72 -17.90 -3.10
C GLY A 19 0.29 -17.91 -1.63
N HIS A 20 -0.84 -18.59 -1.38
CA HIS A 20 -1.54 -18.63 -0.08
C HIS A 20 -0.63 -18.92 1.12
N GLY A 21 0.28 -19.89 0.99
CA GLY A 21 1.14 -20.27 2.10
C GLY A 21 2.06 -19.15 2.59
N VAL A 22 2.35 -18.14 1.78
CA VAL A 22 3.22 -17.02 2.14
C VAL A 22 2.39 -15.88 2.68
N TYR A 23 1.37 -15.40 1.95
CA TYR A 23 0.61 -14.24 2.41
C TYR A 23 -0.33 -14.54 3.58
N ASP A 24 -0.81 -15.80 3.75
CA ASP A 24 -1.54 -16.19 4.95
C ASP A 24 -0.65 -16.15 6.20
N ARG A 25 0.61 -16.63 6.10
CA ARG A 25 1.59 -16.50 7.19
C ARG A 25 1.94 -15.04 7.48
N ALA A 26 2.10 -14.22 6.44
CA ALA A 26 2.34 -12.79 6.61
C ALA A 26 1.18 -12.11 7.34
N ALA A 27 -0.06 -12.38 6.90
CA ALA A 27 -1.27 -11.85 7.54
C ALA A 27 -1.38 -12.28 9.02
N GLU A 28 -1.06 -13.54 9.32
CA GLU A 28 -1.06 -14.04 10.70
C GLU A 28 0.05 -13.39 11.54
N THR A 29 1.24 -13.23 10.98
CA THR A 29 2.36 -12.56 11.66
C THR A 29 2.01 -11.11 11.98
N PHE A 30 1.50 -10.36 11.02
CA PHE A 30 1.04 -8.99 11.25
C PHE A 30 -0.06 -8.92 12.31
N ARG A 31 -1.01 -9.87 12.28
CA ARG A 31 -2.08 -9.94 13.28
C ARG A 31 -1.54 -10.18 14.69
N LYS A 32 -0.54 -11.07 14.87
CA LYS A 32 0.12 -11.33 16.17
C LYS A 32 0.83 -10.08 16.70
N GLU A 33 1.43 -9.30 15.81
CA GLU A 33 2.12 -8.05 16.13
C GLU A 33 1.16 -6.84 16.26
N GLY A 34 -0.14 -7.05 16.12
CA GLY A 34 -1.14 -5.99 16.21
C GLY A 34 -1.11 -5.00 15.05
N ILE A 35 -0.50 -5.37 13.92
CA ILE A 35 -0.40 -4.54 12.72
C ILE A 35 -1.49 -4.95 11.73
N PRO A 36 -2.45 -4.09 11.39
CA PRO A 36 -3.44 -4.37 10.36
C PRO A 36 -2.80 -4.59 8.99
N PHE A 37 -3.06 -5.74 8.35
CA PHE A 37 -2.69 -6.02 6.97
C PHE A 37 -3.92 -5.84 6.09
N LEU A 38 -3.85 -4.88 5.16
CA LEU A 38 -5.01 -4.31 4.50
C LEU A 38 -5.03 -4.65 3.00
N ALA A 39 -6.16 -5.16 2.52
CA ALA A 39 -6.49 -5.28 1.10
C ALA A 39 -8.02 -5.36 0.95
N GLY A 40 -8.69 -4.23 1.10
CA GLY A 40 -10.16 -4.14 1.15
C GLY A 40 -10.86 -4.57 -0.13
N ASN A 41 -10.19 -4.61 -1.27
CA ASN A 41 -10.76 -5.06 -2.53
C ASN A 41 -10.51 -6.55 -2.84
N VAL A 42 -9.87 -7.31 -1.95
CA VAL A 42 -9.69 -8.74 -2.12
C VAL A 42 -10.82 -9.50 -1.43
N VAL A 43 -11.54 -10.31 -2.19
CA VAL A 43 -12.69 -11.08 -1.70
C VAL A 43 -12.52 -12.57 -2.00
N ARG A 44 -13.13 -13.40 -1.17
CA ARG A 44 -13.21 -14.85 -1.39
C ARG A 44 -14.26 -15.14 -2.45
N THR A 45 -13.97 -16.00 -3.41
CA THR A 45 -14.91 -16.36 -4.50
C THR A 45 -16.04 -17.26 -4.03
N ASP A 46 -15.85 -18.00 -2.94
CA ASP A 46 -16.83 -18.94 -2.39
C ASP A 46 -17.99 -18.24 -1.65
N ASN A 47 -17.72 -17.11 -1.03
CA ASN A 47 -18.72 -16.45 -0.18
C ASN A 47 -18.77 -14.91 -0.29
N GLY A 48 -17.93 -14.31 -1.16
CA GLY A 48 -17.88 -12.85 -1.38
C GLY A 48 -17.35 -12.03 -0.20
N LYS A 49 -16.92 -12.67 0.90
CA LYS A 49 -16.40 -11.95 2.06
C LYS A 49 -15.00 -11.40 1.80
N ARG A 50 -14.69 -10.27 2.40
CA ARG A 50 -13.33 -9.70 2.38
C ARG A 50 -12.33 -10.73 2.90
N TYR A 51 -11.23 -10.88 2.18
CA TYR A 51 -10.15 -11.80 2.55
C TYR A 51 -9.24 -11.20 3.63
N LEU A 52 -8.84 -9.94 3.44
CA LEU A 52 -8.10 -9.13 4.41
C LEU A 52 -8.97 -7.97 4.93
N GLN A 53 -8.46 -7.26 5.91
CA GLN A 53 -9.15 -6.08 6.45
C GLN A 53 -9.18 -4.95 5.43
N THR A 54 -10.27 -4.19 5.42
CA THR A 54 -10.39 -2.97 4.60
C THR A 54 -9.59 -1.82 5.18
N GLY A 55 -9.59 -1.67 6.50
CA GLY A 55 -8.93 -0.53 7.14
C GLY A 55 -8.93 -0.65 8.65
N THR A 56 -8.29 0.33 9.28
CA THR A 56 -8.14 0.45 10.73
C THR A 56 -8.32 1.90 11.18
N ILE A 57 -8.50 2.07 12.50
CA ILE A 57 -8.50 3.38 13.16
C ILE A 57 -7.30 3.45 14.10
N VAL A 58 -6.46 4.43 13.90
CA VAL A 58 -5.39 4.78 14.84
C VAL A 58 -5.67 6.12 15.51
N LYS A 59 -5.15 6.31 16.71
CA LYS A 59 -5.23 7.59 17.41
C LYS A 59 -3.81 8.17 17.53
N LYS A 60 -3.61 9.37 16.98
CA LYS A 60 -2.36 10.13 17.07
C LYS A 60 -2.67 11.52 17.61
N ASN A 61 -2.05 11.91 18.71
CA ASN A 61 -2.22 13.23 19.34
C ASN A 61 -3.71 13.60 19.57
N GLY A 62 -4.54 12.64 19.98
CA GLY A 62 -5.97 12.86 20.21
C GLY A 62 -6.83 12.84 18.92
N VAL A 63 -6.22 12.72 17.74
CA VAL A 63 -6.90 12.67 16.44
C VAL A 63 -7.15 11.22 16.05
N LYS A 64 -8.37 10.90 15.61
CA LYS A 64 -8.71 9.63 14.97
C LYS A 64 -8.34 9.68 13.50
N VAL A 65 -7.46 8.81 13.07
CA VAL A 65 -7.06 8.62 11.68
C VAL A 65 -7.60 7.29 11.19
N ALA A 66 -8.42 7.29 10.14
CA ALA A 66 -8.77 6.10 9.41
C ALA A 66 -7.69 5.82 8.35
N ILE A 67 -7.21 4.59 8.28
CA ILE A 67 -6.30 4.11 7.25
C ILE A 67 -7.02 2.97 6.53
N LEU A 68 -7.30 3.13 5.24
CA LEU A 68 -7.90 2.10 4.39
C LEU A 68 -6.86 1.64 3.37
N GLY A 69 -6.77 0.32 3.13
CA GLY A 69 -5.76 -0.25 2.24
C GLY A 69 -6.35 -1.10 1.13
N TYR A 70 -5.78 -0.99 -0.07
CA TYR A 70 -6.22 -1.69 -1.28
C TYR A 70 -5.03 -2.14 -2.11
N THR A 71 -5.20 -3.26 -2.81
CA THR A 71 -4.22 -3.75 -3.79
C THR A 71 -4.69 -3.46 -5.22
N ASN A 72 -3.84 -3.71 -6.20
CA ASN A 72 -4.15 -3.53 -7.61
C ASN A 72 -5.37 -4.39 -8.02
N ALA A 73 -6.30 -3.79 -8.75
CA ALA A 73 -7.48 -4.49 -9.24
C ALA A 73 -7.15 -5.49 -10.37
N ASP A 74 -6.03 -5.29 -11.06
CA ASP A 74 -5.57 -6.15 -12.18
C ASP A 74 -4.52 -7.19 -11.76
N ASN A 75 -4.42 -7.49 -10.47
CA ASN A 75 -3.47 -8.47 -9.95
C ASN A 75 -3.58 -9.84 -10.65
N ALA A 76 -4.78 -10.24 -11.06
CA ALA A 76 -5.02 -11.49 -11.75
C ALA A 76 -4.29 -11.59 -13.11
N ALA A 77 -4.02 -10.47 -13.78
CA ALA A 77 -3.25 -10.43 -15.01
C ALA A 77 -1.73 -10.47 -14.78
N LEU A 78 -1.29 -10.21 -13.56
CA LEU A 78 0.14 -10.07 -13.22
C LEU A 78 0.74 -11.35 -12.60
N MET A 79 -0.09 -12.37 -12.27
CA MET A 79 0.38 -13.56 -11.57
C MET A 79 -0.31 -14.84 -12.03
N ASP A 80 0.31 -15.97 -11.72
CA ASP A 80 -0.28 -17.30 -11.99
C ASP A 80 -1.58 -17.49 -11.18
N LYS A 81 -2.59 -18.11 -11.82
CA LYS A 81 -3.90 -18.36 -11.20
C LYS A 81 -3.81 -19.20 -9.92
N SER A 82 -2.84 -20.07 -9.80
CA SER A 82 -2.64 -20.88 -8.59
C SER A 82 -2.26 -20.03 -7.38
N ALA A 83 -1.58 -18.90 -7.58
CA ALA A 83 -1.17 -18.02 -6.50
C ALA A 83 -2.35 -17.35 -5.78
N TYR A 84 -3.46 -17.09 -6.49
CA TYR A 84 -4.64 -16.43 -5.93
C TYR A 84 -5.92 -17.27 -6.02
N SER A 85 -5.79 -18.60 -6.12
CA SER A 85 -6.95 -19.50 -6.19
C SER A 85 -7.95 -19.23 -5.06
N GLY A 86 -9.24 -19.09 -5.40
CA GLY A 86 -10.29 -18.75 -4.43
C GLY A 86 -10.37 -17.26 -4.04
N LEU A 87 -9.60 -16.40 -4.67
CA LEU A 87 -9.65 -14.95 -4.48
C LEU A 87 -10.05 -14.22 -5.77
N GLU A 88 -10.66 -13.05 -5.58
CA GLU A 88 -11.02 -12.11 -6.64
C GLU A 88 -10.59 -10.70 -6.21
N PHE A 89 -10.00 -9.95 -7.13
CA PHE A 89 -9.58 -8.56 -6.95
C PHE A 89 -10.63 -7.63 -7.56
N LYS A 90 -11.37 -6.92 -6.71
CA LYS A 90 -12.41 -6.00 -7.17
C LYS A 90 -11.81 -4.69 -7.64
N SER A 91 -12.46 -4.04 -8.62
CA SER A 91 -12.13 -2.67 -9.02
C SER A 91 -12.18 -1.72 -7.83
N LEU A 92 -11.24 -0.77 -7.81
CA LEU A 92 -11.17 0.22 -6.73
C LEU A 92 -12.30 1.24 -6.80
N ILE A 93 -12.85 1.47 -8.00
CA ILE A 93 -13.93 2.43 -8.23
C ILE A 93 -15.23 1.66 -8.53
N PRO A 94 -16.33 1.89 -7.81
CA PRO A 94 -16.58 2.85 -6.73
C PRO A 94 -16.26 2.37 -5.31
N LEU A 95 -15.72 1.15 -5.15
CA LEU A 95 -15.56 0.43 -3.89
C LEU A 95 -14.90 1.26 -2.78
N VAL A 96 -13.82 1.99 -3.13
CA VAL A 96 -13.06 2.79 -2.14
C VAL A 96 -13.93 3.89 -1.54
N GLN A 97 -14.78 4.54 -2.35
CA GLN A 97 -15.69 5.57 -1.83
C GLN A 97 -16.74 4.98 -0.88
N GLU A 98 -17.31 3.84 -1.22
CA GLU A 98 -18.28 3.15 -0.37
C GLU A 98 -17.66 2.80 0.99
N ASP A 99 -16.45 2.27 0.99
CA ASP A 99 -15.71 1.94 2.21
C ASP A 99 -15.36 3.20 3.04
N VAL A 100 -14.93 4.28 2.39
CA VAL A 100 -14.65 5.57 3.05
C VAL A 100 -15.91 6.10 3.74
N ASP A 101 -17.04 6.08 3.06
CA ASP A 101 -18.31 6.55 3.61
C ASP A 101 -18.76 5.68 4.80
N ALA A 102 -18.60 4.37 4.70
CA ALA A 102 -18.90 3.44 5.78
C ALA A 102 -18.01 3.68 7.01
N PHE A 103 -16.70 3.87 6.81
CA PHE A 103 -15.75 4.18 7.89
C PHE A 103 -16.04 5.53 8.54
N ARG A 104 -16.34 6.57 7.75
CA ARG A 104 -16.69 7.90 8.26
C ARG A 104 -17.99 7.85 9.08
N LYS A 105 -19.01 7.14 8.60
CA LYS A 105 -20.27 6.95 9.33
C LYS A 105 -20.07 6.22 10.66
N LYS A 106 -19.32 5.12 10.65
CA LYS A 106 -19.14 4.23 11.81
C LYS A 106 -18.18 4.81 12.85
N HIS A 107 -17.03 5.33 12.41
CA HIS A 107 -15.92 5.66 13.30
C HIS A 107 -15.72 7.16 13.53
N LYS A 108 -16.28 8.00 12.64
CA LYS A 108 -16.19 9.48 12.67
C LYS A 108 -14.73 9.95 12.80
N PRO A 109 -13.83 9.50 11.90
CA PRO A 109 -12.43 9.93 11.92
C PRO A 109 -12.30 11.42 11.55
N GLN A 110 -11.29 12.10 12.10
CA GLN A 110 -10.94 13.45 11.69
C GLN A 110 -10.08 13.47 10.43
N VAL A 111 -9.28 12.41 10.21
CA VAL A 111 -8.40 12.24 9.04
C VAL A 111 -8.68 10.89 8.41
N VAL A 112 -8.65 10.85 7.07
CA VAL A 112 -8.80 9.63 6.27
C VAL A 112 -7.61 9.52 5.31
N VAL A 113 -6.90 8.41 5.40
CA VAL A 113 -5.80 8.04 4.51
C VAL A 113 -6.22 6.80 3.73
N VAL A 114 -6.12 6.86 2.42
CA VAL A 114 -6.29 5.70 1.53
C VAL A 114 -4.90 5.31 1.01
N VAL A 115 -4.53 4.06 1.18
CA VAL A 115 -3.29 3.47 0.64
C VAL A 115 -3.71 2.47 -0.44
N ALA A 116 -3.41 2.78 -1.69
CA ALA A 116 -3.78 1.96 -2.83
C ALA A 116 -2.54 1.55 -3.63
N HIS A 117 -2.26 0.25 -3.70
CA HIS A 117 -1.21 -0.27 -4.56
C HIS A 117 -1.69 -0.28 -6.01
N THR A 118 -1.73 0.89 -6.63
CA THR A 118 -2.12 1.14 -8.03
C THR A 118 -1.24 2.23 -8.61
N ALA A 119 -0.97 2.15 -9.92
CA ALA A 119 -0.25 3.20 -10.63
C ALA A 119 -1.06 4.51 -10.65
N ILE A 120 -0.36 5.63 -10.73
CA ILE A 120 -1.00 6.95 -10.79
C ILE A 120 -1.89 7.05 -12.03
N GLY A 121 -1.41 6.59 -13.19
CA GLY A 121 -2.15 6.68 -14.45
C GLY A 121 -2.18 8.09 -15.06
N LYS A 122 -3.04 8.27 -16.05
CA LYS A 122 -3.26 9.56 -16.74
C LYS A 122 -4.64 10.17 -16.44
N GLY A 123 -5.50 9.42 -15.73
CA GLY A 123 -6.92 9.73 -15.53
C GLY A 123 -7.75 9.30 -16.74
N GLU A 124 -8.96 8.79 -16.49
CA GLU A 124 -9.89 8.33 -17.53
C GLU A 124 -9.38 7.17 -18.41
N ASP A 125 -8.33 6.48 -17.93
CA ASP A 125 -7.73 5.37 -18.68
C ASP A 125 -8.60 4.10 -18.69
N ASN A 126 -9.64 4.02 -17.83
CA ASN A 126 -10.42 2.80 -17.56
C ASN A 126 -9.55 1.54 -17.36
N ASN A 127 -8.33 1.75 -16.88
CA ASN A 127 -7.33 0.72 -16.72
C ASN A 127 -7.26 0.30 -15.25
N ALA A 128 -7.59 -0.96 -14.97
CA ALA A 128 -7.61 -1.50 -13.60
C ALA A 128 -6.26 -1.41 -12.87
N GLU A 129 -5.15 -1.37 -13.61
CA GLU A 129 -3.79 -1.22 -13.07
C GLU A 129 -3.45 0.22 -12.67
N LYS A 130 -4.11 1.23 -13.29
CA LYS A 130 -3.72 2.65 -13.25
C LYS A 130 -4.85 3.55 -12.76
N GLN A 131 -5.38 3.26 -11.58
CA GLN A 131 -6.56 3.95 -11.05
C GLN A 131 -6.24 5.12 -10.11
N GLY A 132 -4.96 5.50 -9.93
CA GLY A 132 -4.58 6.52 -8.95
C GLY A 132 -5.15 7.91 -9.22
N LEU A 133 -5.10 8.41 -10.47
CA LEU A 133 -5.70 9.70 -10.83
C LEU A 133 -7.24 9.64 -10.85
N ASP A 134 -7.82 8.51 -11.23
CA ASP A 134 -9.27 8.34 -11.20
C ASP A 134 -9.80 8.37 -9.76
N LEU A 135 -9.10 7.72 -8.83
CA LEU A 135 -9.38 7.82 -7.40
C LEU A 135 -9.23 9.27 -6.89
N LEU A 136 -8.13 9.94 -7.25
CA LEU A 136 -7.90 11.34 -6.85
C LEU A 136 -9.02 12.26 -7.34
N ASN A 137 -9.57 12.00 -8.54
CA ASN A 137 -10.63 12.81 -9.16
C ASN A 137 -12.01 12.51 -8.58
N SER A 138 -12.26 11.29 -8.12
CA SER A 138 -13.61 10.83 -7.72
C SER A 138 -13.83 10.81 -6.21
N LEU A 139 -12.77 10.58 -5.40
CA LEU A 139 -12.89 10.42 -3.97
C LEU A 139 -13.29 11.71 -3.26
N LYS A 140 -14.14 11.55 -2.26
CA LYS A 140 -14.57 12.62 -1.33
C LYS A 140 -14.31 12.21 0.10
N GLY A 141 -13.96 13.20 0.94
CA GLY A 141 -13.75 12.94 2.35
C GLY A 141 -12.48 12.15 2.67
N VAL A 142 -11.52 12.12 1.77
CA VAL A 142 -10.17 11.59 1.95
C VAL A 142 -9.21 12.78 2.06
N ASP A 143 -8.21 12.67 2.91
CA ASP A 143 -7.17 13.70 3.07
C ASP A 143 -5.90 13.33 2.29
N PHE A 144 -5.46 12.06 2.40
CA PHE A 144 -4.30 11.57 1.67
C PHE A 144 -4.63 10.31 0.88
N LEU A 145 -4.18 10.28 -0.37
CA LEU A 145 -4.16 9.11 -1.23
C LEU A 145 -2.71 8.72 -1.49
N VAL A 146 -2.27 7.62 -0.90
CA VAL A 146 -0.92 7.07 -1.12
C VAL A 146 -0.99 6.04 -2.22
N THR A 147 -0.16 6.21 -3.27
CA THR A 147 -0.10 5.28 -4.41
C THR A 147 1.28 4.63 -4.53
N ALA A 148 1.31 3.46 -5.15
CA ALA A 148 2.51 2.69 -5.42
C ALA A 148 2.38 2.01 -6.80
N HIS A 149 3.14 0.95 -7.07
CA HIS A 149 3.09 0.12 -8.28
C HIS A 149 3.87 0.68 -9.47
N ASP A 150 3.65 1.92 -9.91
CA ASP A 150 4.37 2.56 -11.02
C ASP A 150 5.72 3.17 -10.62
N HIS A 151 6.13 2.97 -9.38
CA HIS A 151 7.38 3.49 -8.83
C HIS A 151 7.52 5.02 -8.88
N SER A 152 6.41 5.74 -9.03
CA SER A 152 6.40 7.20 -9.07
C SER A 152 6.62 7.81 -7.69
N SER A 153 7.40 8.89 -7.62
CA SER A 153 7.61 9.70 -6.41
C SER A 153 6.89 11.06 -6.48
N LYS A 154 5.84 11.16 -7.33
CA LYS A 154 5.10 12.41 -7.53
C LYS A 154 4.19 12.73 -6.36
N VAL A 155 3.98 14.03 -6.14
CA VAL A 155 2.95 14.57 -5.25
C VAL A 155 2.00 15.41 -6.10
N ILE A 156 0.70 15.14 -5.97
CA ILE A 156 -0.36 15.84 -6.72
C ILE A 156 -1.40 16.33 -5.73
N LYS A 157 -1.62 17.62 -5.68
CA LYS A 157 -2.70 18.24 -4.92
C LYS A 157 -3.92 18.45 -5.82
N ARG A 158 -5.09 18.04 -5.34
CA ARG A 158 -6.36 18.35 -6.01
C ARG A 158 -7.45 18.56 -4.96
N ASP A 159 -8.06 19.74 -4.99
CA ASP A 159 -9.06 20.15 -4.01
C ASP A 159 -8.58 19.95 -2.55
N SER A 160 -9.23 19.05 -1.83
CA SER A 160 -8.90 18.73 -0.43
C SER A 160 -8.11 17.43 -0.27
N ILE A 161 -7.63 16.82 -1.36
CA ILE A 161 -6.91 15.53 -1.34
C ILE A 161 -5.48 15.76 -1.84
N VAL A 162 -4.52 15.12 -1.18
CA VAL A 162 -3.14 15.06 -1.65
C VAL A 162 -2.78 13.62 -1.98
N LEU A 163 -2.43 13.37 -3.24
CA LEU A 163 -1.86 12.09 -3.68
C LEU A 163 -0.34 12.12 -3.49
N VAL A 164 0.21 11.04 -2.94
CA VAL A 164 1.64 10.85 -2.71
C VAL A 164 2.08 9.51 -3.26
N GLY A 165 2.99 9.53 -4.24
CA GLY A 165 3.73 8.37 -4.68
C GLY A 165 5.03 8.22 -3.87
N CYS A 166 5.37 6.99 -3.50
CA CYS A 166 6.50 6.70 -2.60
C CYS A 166 7.73 6.11 -3.31
N GLY A 167 7.78 6.15 -4.65
CA GLY A 167 8.89 5.60 -5.44
C GLY A 167 9.01 4.07 -5.34
N LYS A 168 10.23 3.56 -5.34
CA LYS A 168 10.52 2.12 -5.26
C LYS A 168 11.71 1.82 -4.35
N SER A 169 11.82 0.54 -3.97
CA SER A 169 13.03 -0.04 -3.32
C SER A 169 13.51 0.73 -2.08
N GLY A 170 12.60 1.39 -1.34
CA GLY A 170 12.95 2.21 -0.18
C GLY A 170 13.73 3.48 -0.51
N GLN A 171 13.83 3.87 -1.78
CA GLN A 171 14.59 5.08 -2.19
C GLN A 171 13.91 6.38 -1.79
N TYR A 172 12.60 6.34 -1.52
CA TYR A 172 11.80 7.49 -1.13
C TYR A 172 10.85 7.16 0.02
N VAL A 173 10.56 8.16 0.82
CA VAL A 173 9.49 8.13 1.84
C VAL A 173 8.48 9.22 1.51
N GLY A 174 7.21 8.85 1.41
CA GLY A 174 6.11 9.81 1.33
C GLY A 174 5.82 10.37 2.72
N LEU A 175 5.92 11.69 2.88
CA LEU A 175 5.56 12.40 4.09
C LEU A 175 4.28 13.19 3.84
N GLY A 176 3.24 12.93 4.63
CA GLY A 176 2.02 13.73 4.68
C GLY A 176 1.95 14.49 6.00
N GLU A 177 1.69 15.78 5.95
CA GLU A 177 1.46 16.62 7.12
C GLU A 177 0.05 17.18 7.06
N ILE A 178 -0.67 17.11 8.18
CA ILE A 178 -1.97 17.73 8.31
C ILE A 178 -2.01 18.58 9.57
N LYS A 179 -2.37 19.86 9.42
CA LYS A 179 -2.67 20.76 10.53
C LYS A 179 -4.17 20.88 10.68
N LEU A 180 -4.67 20.55 11.85
CA LEU A 180 -6.09 20.61 12.18
C LEU A 180 -6.35 21.70 13.21
N LEU A 181 -7.32 22.58 12.92
CA LEU A 181 -7.91 23.44 13.93
C LEU A 181 -9.20 22.77 14.41
N VAL A 182 -9.22 22.40 15.69
CA VAL A 182 -10.36 21.75 16.34
C VAL A 182 -11.00 22.70 17.35
N LYS A 183 -12.30 22.95 17.22
CA LYS A 183 -13.11 23.71 18.20
C LYS A 183 -14.31 22.88 18.62
N GLY A 184 -14.53 22.73 19.93
CA GLY A 184 -15.65 21.94 20.44
C GLY A 184 -15.67 20.48 19.93
N GLY A 185 -14.51 19.86 19.73
CA GLY A 185 -14.39 18.48 19.21
C GLY A 185 -14.64 18.36 17.70
N LYS A 186 -14.90 19.45 16.99
CA LYS A 186 -15.12 19.47 15.54
C LYS A 186 -13.93 20.09 14.81
N VAL A 187 -13.52 19.51 13.70
CA VAL A 187 -12.52 20.10 12.79
C VAL A 187 -13.17 21.26 12.05
N VAL A 188 -12.64 22.47 12.27
CA VAL A 188 -13.14 23.71 11.64
C VAL A 188 -12.26 24.15 10.47
N SER A 189 -10.99 23.78 10.45
CA SER A 189 -10.13 23.93 9.27
C SER A 189 -9.07 22.83 9.22
N ARG A 190 -8.55 22.58 8.04
CA ARG A 190 -7.45 21.68 7.77
C ARG A 190 -6.53 22.24 6.70
N GLU A 191 -5.25 22.07 6.91
CA GLU A 191 -4.21 22.39 5.94
C GLU A 191 -3.41 21.12 5.71
N LEU A 192 -3.29 20.71 4.44
CA LEU A 192 -2.58 19.50 4.03
C LEU A 192 -1.36 19.89 3.24
N ASP A 193 -0.25 19.23 3.55
CA ASP A 193 0.96 19.26 2.74
C ASP A 193 1.54 17.86 2.61
N ALA A 194 2.28 17.61 1.54
CA ALA A 194 2.99 16.36 1.37
C ALA A 194 4.23 16.54 0.51
N LYS A 195 5.19 15.66 0.72
CA LYS A 195 6.40 15.57 -0.09
C LYS A 195 6.86 14.12 -0.19
N SER A 196 7.50 13.78 -1.29
CA SER A 196 8.28 12.56 -1.45
C SER A 196 9.75 12.90 -1.20
N VAL A 197 10.34 12.27 -0.19
CA VAL A 197 11.69 12.57 0.28
C VAL A 197 12.61 11.41 -0.10
N GLY A 198 13.67 11.72 -0.86
CA GLY A 198 14.72 10.74 -1.16
C GLY A 198 15.49 10.34 0.09
N ILE A 199 15.71 9.03 0.25
CA ILE A 199 16.54 8.48 1.34
C ILE A 199 18.00 8.64 0.97
N LYS A 200 18.80 9.12 1.93
CA LYS A 200 20.27 9.15 1.83
C LYS A 200 20.83 7.93 2.54
N TYR A 201 21.82 7.31 1.90
CA TYR A 201 22.47 6.09 2.43
C TYR A 201 23.63 6.38 3.40
N ASP A 202 23.74 7.60 3.87
CA ASP A 202 24.80 8.07 4.79
C ASP A 202 24.41 7.96 6.28
N ASN A 203 23.19 7.51 6.57
CA ASN A 203 22.69 7.37 7.93
C ASN A 203 21.97 6.01 8.07
N ILE A 204 22.75 4.98 8.37
CA ILE A 204 22.29 3.59 8.49
C ILE A 204 21.90 3.32 9.94
N ASP A 205 20.74 2.68 10.15
CA ASP A 205 20.34 2.12 11.44
C ASP A 205 21.07 0.78 11.65
N THR A 206 22.23 0.85 12.34
CA THR A 206 23.06 -0.33 12.61
C THR A 206 22.36 -1.38 13.44
N ALA A 207 21.49 -1.00 14.37
CA ALA A 207 20.73 -1.96 15.17
C ALA A 207 19.72 -2.73 14.31
N MET A 208 19.15 -2.10 13.29
CA MET A 208 18.30 -2.77 12.32
C MET A 208 19.09 -3.71 11.41
N GLU A 209 20.28 -3.30 10.95
CA GLU A 209 21.16 -4.18 10.16
C GLU A 209 21.55 -5.43 10.95
N GLU A 210 21.98 -5.29 12.19
CA GLU A 210 22.33 -6.41 13.07
C GLU A 210 21.12 -7.33 13.31
N ALA A 211 19.92 -6.76 13.50
CA ALA A 211 18.70 -7.54 13.75
C ALA A 211 18.28 -8.42 12.56
N PHE A 212 18.67 -8.07 11.33
CA PHE A 212 18.31 -8.78 10.09
C PHE A 212 19.51 -9.37 9.34
N GLU A 213 20.69 -9.41 9.96
CA GLU A 213 21.93 -9.88 9.31
C GLU A 213 21.83 -11.31 8.79
N ASN A 214 21.21 -12.21 9.56
CA ASN A 214 21.08 -13.62 9.19
C ASN A 214 20.16 -13.79 7.96
N GLU A 215 19.03 -13.11 7.91
CA GLU A 215 18.09 -13.13 6.80
C GLU A 215 18.74 -12.53 5.55
N PHE A 216 19.42 -11.40 5.71
CA PHE A 216 20.14 -10.76 4.61
C PHE A 216 21.22 -11.66 4.02
N ASN A 217 22.04 -12.29 4.87
CA ASN A 217 23.09 -13.21 4.44
C ASN A 217 22.50 -14.46 3.77
N ALA A 218 21.38 -15.00 4.25
CA ALA A 218 20.70 -16.12 3.63
C ALA A 218 20.19 -15.77 2.23
N VAL A 219 19.55 -14.62 2.05
CA VAL A 219 19.09 -14.14 0.73
C VAL A 219 20.28 -13.92 -0.21
N LYS A 220 21.36 -13.29 0.28
CA LYS A 220 22.58 -13.05 -0.49
C LYS A 220 23.24 -14.36 -0.94
N ALA A 221 23.34 -15.35 -0.06
CA ALA A 221 23.87 -16.68 -0.40
C ALA A 221 23.01 -17.37 -1.46
N PHE A 222 21.68 -17.31 -1.34
CA PHE A 222 20.75 -17.87 -2.31
C PHE A 222 20.87 -17.18 -3.68
N SER A 223 20.85 -15.85 -3.73
CA SER A 223 20.91 -15.09 -4.98
C SER A 223 22.25 -15.22 -5.70
N ASN A 224 23.34 -15.47 -4.97
CA ASN A 224 24.66 -15.68 -5.53
C ASN A 224 24.98 -17.16 -5.81
N SER A 225 24.03 -18.07 -5.56
CA SER A 225 24.26 -19.48 -5.84
C SER A 225 24.38 -19.74 -7.34
N LYS A 226 25.36 -20.56 -7.72
CA LYS A 226 25.56 -20.92 -9.12
C LYS A 226 24.46 -21.86 -9.59
N LEU A 227 23.58 -21.39 -10.48
CA LEU A 227 22.51 -22.19 -11.08
C LEU A 227 22.98 -23.06 -12.24
N GLY A 228 24.06 -22.67 -12.92
CA GLY A 228 24.57 -23.39 -14.07
C GLY A 228 25.71 -22.64 -14.77
N THR A 229 26.16 -23.20 -15.89
CA THR A 229 27.18 -22.59 -16.75
C THR A 229 26.64 -22.52 -18.17
N VAL A 230 26.66 -21.34 -18.77
CA VAL A 230 26.32 -21.13 -20.16
C VAL A 230 27.54 -21.46 -21.01
N LYS A 231 27.37 -22.36 -22.00
CA LYS A 231 28.46 -22.82 -22.88
C LYS A 231 28.67 -21.95 -24.12
N LYS A 232 27.74 -21.02 -24.40
CA LYS A 232 27.80 -20.10 -25.54
C LYS A 232 27.29 -18.73 -25.08
N ASP A 233 27.75 -17.68 -25.77
CA ASP A 233 27.24 -16.34 -25.54
C ASP A 233 25.72 -16.29 -25.78
N MET A 234 25.01 -15.76 -24.81
CA MET A 234 23.56 -15.52 -24.91
C MET A 234 23.36 -14.05 -25.26
N VAL A 235 22.72 -13.81 -26.40
CA VAL A 235 22.31 -12.46 -26.79
C VAL A 235 20.91 -12.23 -26.22
N SER A 236 20.80 -11.25 -25.32
CA SER A 236 19.50 -10.72 -24.90
C SER A 236 18.88 -10.00 -26.10
N ARG A 237 17.73 -10.48 -26.58
CA ARG A 237 16.88 -9.70 -27.48
C ARG A 237 15.83 -9.02 -26.61
N GLU A 238 15.76 -7.70 -26.65
CA GLU A 238 14.61 -6.97 -26.19
C GLU A 238 13.43 -7.34 -27.10
N PHE A 239 12.33 -7.77 -26.50
CA PHE A 239 11.08 -8.06 -27.22
C PHE A 239 10.20 -6.82 -27.19
#